data_fb3e9073d02c3ce6578f6abd4ad54d67
#
_entry.id   fb3e9073d02c3ce6578f6abd4ad54d67
#
_cell.length_a   1.000
_cell.length_b   1.000
_cell.length_c   1.000
_cell.angle_alpha   90.00
_cell.angle_beta   90.00
_cell.angle_gamma   90.00
#
_symmetry.space_group_name_H-M   'P 1'
#
loop_
_entity.id
_entity.type
_entity.pdbx_description
1 polymer ?
#
loop_
_entity_poly.entity_id
_entity_poly.type
_entity_poly.pdbx_seq_one_letter_code
_entity_poly.pdbx_strand_id
1 'polypeptide(L)'
;MKKKNRGTVLKLIATGRCSSRIELSREMHLTKTAISKIVTELMENGYLIETKKQENADLGRNPIGLGIADTAPLVIGILIMRDFCEAVLCNLKLEILRSEKISRGWKDQEELMETVYSLADQMMLGTDRAGGIGVACIGPLDSIEGVIESPPYFNGIHDVPLAKLLE
;
A
#
# COMPACT_ATOMS: atom_id res chain seq x y z
N MET A 1 5.55 -2.10 -17.28
CA MET A 1 4.49 -3.12 -17.39
C MET A 1 4.56 -4.20 -16.30
N LYS A 2 5.67 -4.88 -16.04
CA LYS A 2 5.75 -5.96 -15.03
C LYS A 2 5.46 -5.49 -13.59
N LYS A 3 6.02 -4.36 -13.12
CA LYS A 3 5.75 -3.82 -11.76
C LYS A 3 4.26 -3.53 -11.54
N LYS A 4 3.59 -2.91 -12.52
CA LYS A 4 2.17 -2.57 -12.46
C LYS A 4 1.28 -3.82 -12.29
N ASN A 5 1.57 -4.89 -13.00
CA ASN A 5 0.78 -6.12 -12.91
C ASN A 5 0.91 -6.83 -11.56
N ARG A 6 2.12 -6.85 -10.95
CA ARG A 6 2.33 -7.40 -9.59
C ARG A 6 1.53 -6.63 -8.54
N GLY A 7 1.60 -5.31 -8.56
CA GLY A 7 0.81 -4.47 -7.65
C GLY A 7 -0.70 -4.68 -7.83
N THR A 8 -1.18 -4.84 -9.07
CA THR A 8 -2.59 -5.14 -9.33
C THR A 8 -3.00 -6.51 -8.77
N VAL A 9 -2.18 -7.55 -8.93
CA VAL A 9 -2.45 -8.87 -8.34
C VAL A 9 -2.53 -8.78 -6.82
N LEU A 10 -1.56 -8.13 -6.16
CA LEU A 10 -1.57 -7.94 -4.71
C LEU A 10 -2.83 -7.18 -4.26
N LYS A 11 -3.16 -6.08 -4.93
CA LYS A 11 -4.37 -5.29 -4.62
C LYS A 11 -5.65 -6.13 -4.73
N LEU A 12 -5.80 -6.93 -5.79
CA LEU A 12 -7.00 -7.75 -6.01
C LEU A 12 -7.15 -8.84 -4.94
N ILE A 13 -6.04 -9.42 -4.49
CA ILE A 13 -6.05 -10.43 -3.42
C ILE A 13 -6.27 -9.76 -2.06
N ALA A 14 -5.54 -8.70 -1.73
CA ALA A 14 -5.64 -7.98 -0.46
C ALA A 14 -7.07 -7.44 -0.21
N THR A 15 -7.73 -6.97 -1.27
CA THR A 15 -9.12 -6.45 -1.19
C THR A 15 -10.18 -7.56 -1.29
N GLY A 16 -9.81 -8.83 -1.39
CA GLY A 16 -10.74 -9.96 -1.52
C GLY A 16 -11.50 -10.04 -2.86
N ARG A 17 -11.13 -9.20 -3.86
CA ARG A 17 -11.78 -9.21 -5.19
C ARG A 17 -11.43 -10.46 -6.00
N CYS A 18 -10.26 -11.01 -5.79
CA CYS A 18 -9.82 -12.27 -6.39
C CYS A 18 -9.20 -13.16 -5.32
N SER A 19 -9.49 -14.45 -5.38
CA SER A 19 -8.95 -15.47 -4.48
C SER A 19 -8.28 -16.63 -5.20
N SER A 20 -8.18 -16.59 -6.53
CA SER A 20 -7.59 -17.67 -7.33
C SER A 20 -6.93 -17.16 -8.61
N ARG A 21 -6.01 -17.98 -9.17
CA ARG A 21 -5.36 -17.68 -10.46
C ARG A 21 -6.35 -17.52 -11.61
N ILE A 22 -7.48 -18.25 -11.56
CA ILE A 22 -8.52 -18.17 -12.58
C ILE A 22 -9.25 -16.84 -12.52
N GLU A 23 -9.63 -16.39 -11.33
CA GLU A 23 -10.27 -15.09 -11.14
C GLU A 23 -9.34 -13.95 -11.56
N LEU A 24 -8.06 -13.99 -11.16
CA LEU A 24 -7.04 -13.03 -11.59
C LEU A 24 -6.88 -12.97 -13.11
N SER A 25 -6.87 -14.13 -13.78
CA SER A 25 -6.76 -14.20 -15.25
C SER A 25 -7.93 -13.52 -15.95
N ARG A 26 -9.15 -13.69 -15.43
CA ARG A 26 -10.35 -13.05 -15.95
C ARG A 26 -10.38 -11.55 -15.69
N GLU A 27 -10.14 -11.15 -14.44
CA GLU A 27 -10.19 -9.74 -14.01
C GLU A 27 -9.13 -8.87 -14.69
N MET A 28 -7.93 -9.41 -14.86
CA MET A 28 -6.80 -8.67 -15.46
C MET A 28 -6.69 -8.84 -16.98
N HIS A 29 -7.55 -9.65 -17.60
CA HIS A 29 -7.49 -9.99 -19.04
C HIS A 29 -6.12 -10.51 -19.47
N LEU A 30 -5.46 -11.31 -18.61
CA LEU A 30 -4.17 -11.92 -18.87
C LEU A 30 -4.31 -13.45 -19.05
N THR A 31 -3.36 -14.04 -19.78
CA THR A 31 -3.34 -15.49 -19.93
C THR A 31 -3.07 -16.21 -18.59
N LYS A 32 -3.57 -17.43 -18.43
CA LYS A 32 -3.32 -18.26 -17.24
C LYS A 32 -1.82 -18.43 -16.97
N THR A 33 -1.03 -18.58 -18.02
CA THR A 33 0.44 -18.71 -17.93
C THR A 33 1.08 -17.44 -17.39
N ALA A 34 0.65 -16.26 -17.84
CA ALA A 34 1.15 -14.98 -17.36
C ALA A 34 0.82 -14.77 -15.87
N ILE A 35 -0.42 -15.06 -15.46
CA ILE A 35 -0.84 -14.98 -14.06
C ILE A 35 -0.06 -15.99 -13.21
N SER A 36 0.09 -17.24 -13.66
CA SER A 36 0.85 -18.25 -12.91
C SER A 36 2.28 -17.79 -12.65
N LYS A 37 2.94 -17.19 -13.64
CA LYS A 37 4.30 -16.65 -13.47
C LYS A 37 4.37 -15.53 -12.44
N ILE A 38 3.41 -14.59 -12.48
CA ILE A 38 3.34 -13.47 -11.53
C ILE A 38 3.08 -13.99 -10.11
N VAL A 39 2.13 -14.90 -9.95
CA VAL A 39 1.77 -15.47 -8.64
C VAL A 39 2.94 -16.27 -8.06
N THR A 40 3.60 -17.12 -8.87
CA THR A 40 4.79 -17.86 -8.40
C THR A 40 5.88 -16.92 -7.92
N GLU A 41 6.18 -15.87 -8.69
CA GLU A 41 7.17 -14.87 -8.30
C GLU A 41 6.79 -14.13 -6.98
N LEU A 42 5.51 -13.81 -6.79
CA LEU A 42 5.04 -13.17 -5.55
C LEU A 42 5.08 -14.13 -4.35
N MET A 43 4.87 -15.42 -4.58
CA MET A 43 5.02 -16.46 -3.54
C MET A 43 6.49 -16.68 -3.16
N GLU A 44 7.39 -16.78 -4.13
CA GLU A 44 8.84 -16.89 -3.91
C GLU A 44 9.40 -15.70 -3.12
N ASN A 45 8.83 -14.51 -3.32
CA ASN A 45 9.20 -13.30 -2.58
C ASN A 45 8.41 -13.11 -1.27
N GLY A 46 7.62 -14.10 -0.83
CA GLY A 46 6.93 -14.07 0.46
C GLY A 46 5.72 -13.14 0.56
N TYR A 47 5.16 -12.69 -0.57
CA TYR A 47 3.95 -11.84 -0.57
C TYR A 47 2.66 -12.63 -0.54
N LEU A 48 2.62 -13.78 -1.21
CA LEU A 48 1.44 -14.63 -1.35
C LEU A 48 1.69 -16.04 -0.82
N ILE A 49 0.60 -16.68 -0.40
CA ILE A 49 0.55 -18.10 -0.05
C ILE A 49 -0.63 -18.79 -0.75
N GLU A 50 -0.52 -20.09 -0.94
CA GLU A 50 -1.66 -20.91 -1.29
C GLU A 50 -2.50 -21.19 -0.05
N THR A 51 -3.82 -21.08 -0.22
CA THR A 51 -4.80 -21.32 0.85
C THR A 51 -5.75 -22.42 0.42
N LYS A 52 -6.31 -23.15 1.40
CA LYS A 52 -7.43 -24.04 1.13
C LYS A 52 -8.65 -23.17 0.86
N LYS A 53 -9.28 -23.30 -0.33
CA LYS A 53 -10.54 -22.62 -0.58
C LYS A 53 -11.61 -23.23 0.32
N GLN A 54 -12.40 -22.40 1.02
CA GLN A 54 -13.58 -22.86 1.72
C GLN A 54 -14.55 -23.49 0.70
N GLU A 55 -15.06 -24.66 1.06
CA GLU A 55 -15.92 -25.48 0.21
C GLU A 55 -17.21 -24.73 -0.15
N ASN A 56 -17.35 -24.37 -1.42
CA ASN A 56 -18.65 -24.39 -2.08
C ASN A 56 -18.59 -25.56 -3.07
N ALA A 57 -19.22 -26.67 -2.65
CA ALA A 57 -19.26 -27.90 -3.37
C ALA A 57 -20.14 -27.74 -4.63
N ASP A 58 -19.50 -27.57 -5.79
CA ASP A 58 -20.09 -28.00 -7.06
C ASP A 58 -18.96 -28.47 -7.98
N LEU A 59 -19.02 -29.78 -8.28
CA LEU A 59 -18.34 -30.57 -9.30
C LEU A 59 -17.06 -29.98 -9.92
N GLY A 60 -15.91 -30.39 -9.40
CA GLY A 60 -14.61 -30.18 -10.04
C GLY A 60 -13.48 -30.09 -9.02
N ARG A 61 -12.24 -30.37 -9.47
CA ARG A 61 -11.02 -30.21 -8.66
C ARG A 61 -10.99 -28.81 -8.05
N ASN A 62 -11.12 -28.72 -6.72
CA ASN A 62 -11.16 -27.45 -5.98
C ASN A 62 -10.00 -26.55 -6.41
N PRO A 63 -10.25 -25.34 -6.90
CA PRO A 63 -9.18 -24.43 -7.24
C PRO A 63 -8.40 -24.06 -5.98
N ILE A 64 -7.08 -24.12 -6.07
CA ILE A 64 -6.17 -23.68 -5.00
C ILE A 64 -6.42 -22.18 -4.80
N GLY A 65 -6.77 -21.80 -3.56
CA GLY A 65 -6.93 -20.42 -3.16
C GLY A 65 -5.59 -19.68 -3.06
N LEU A 66 -5.64 -18.36 -3.10
CA LEU A 66 -4.49 -17.47 -2.87
C LEU A 66 -4.83 -16.50 -1.75
N GLY A 67 -3.87 -16.22 -0.91
CA GLY A 67 -3.96 -15.23 0.16
C GLY A 67 -2.67 -14.46 0.34
N ILE A 68 -2.74 -13.37 1.08
CA ILE A 68 -1.56 -12.61 1.51
C ILE A 68 -0.84 -13.43 2.59
N ALA A 69 0.48 -13.54 2.48
CA ALA A 69 1.31 -14.22 3.48
C ALA A 69 1.38 -13.39 4.78
N ASP A 70 1.38 -14.05 5.93
CA ASP A 70 1.56 -13.36 7.23
C ASP A 70 2.97 -12.75 7.39
N THR A 71 3.93 -13.31 6.64
CA THR A 71 5.31 -12.82 6.56
C THR A 71 5.51 -11.71 5.53
N ALA A 72 4.47 -11.30 4.81
CA ALA A 72 4.57 -10.24 3.81
C ALA A 72 5.06 -8.92 4.46
N PRO A 73 5.76 -8.06 3.70
CA PRO A 73 6.19 -6.76 4.18
C PRO A 73 5.02 -5.94 4.74
N LEU A 74 5.32 -5.10 5.73
CA LEU A 74 4.40 -4.09 6.24
C LEU A 74 4.49 -2.84 5.36
N VAL A 75 3.45 -2.01 5.39
CA VAL A 75 3.42 -0.73 4.67
C VAL A 75 3.03 0.39 5.63
N ILE A 76 3.64 1.55 5.44
CA ILE A 76 3.29 2.76 6.16
C ILE A 76 2.38 3.59 5.27
N GLY A 77 1.22 4.00 5.79
CA GLY A 77 0.34 4.99 5.18
C GLY A 77 0.45 6.31 5.94
N ILE A 78 0.62 7.42 5.24
CA ILE A 78 0.62 8.76 5.84
C ILE A 78 -0.45 9.60 5.17
N LEU A 79 -1.31 10.21 5.97
CA LEU A 79 -2.33 11.16 5.53
C LEU A 79 -1.97 12.56 6.03
N ILE A 80 -1.76 13.49 5.10
CA ILE A 80 -1.43 14.89 5.38
C ILE A 80 -2.66 15.75 5.06
N MET A 81 -3.19 16.38 6.09
CA MET A 81 -4.31 17.32 5.99
C MET A 81 -3.88 18.71 6.49
N ARG A 82 -4.76 19.72 6.44
CA ARG A 82 -4.45 21.10 6.86
C ARG A 82 -4.20 21.22 8.35
N ASP A 83 -4.90 20.43 9.15
CA ASP A 83 -5.01 20.52 10.61
C ASP A 83 -4.61 19.23 11.32
N PHE A 84 -4.15 18.23 10.58
CA PHE A 84 -3.58 17.01 11.15
C PHE A 84 -2.71 16.25 10.16
N CYS A 85 -1.81 15.45 10.71
CA CYS A 85 -1.12 14.37 10.01
C CYS A 85 -1.36 13.06 10.77
N GLU A 86 -1.65 12.00 10.06
CA GLU A 86 -1.87 10.67 10.62
C GLU A 86 -1.02 9.66 9.89
N ALA A 87 -0.34 8.79 10.63
CA ALA A 87 0.39 7.66 10.08
C ALA A 87 -0.18 6.35 10.60
N VAL A 88 -0.18 5.34 9.75
CA VAL A 88 -0.59 3.97 10.08
C VAL A 88 0.46 2.99 9.61
N LEU A 89 0.70 1.95 10.40
CA LEU A 89 1.43 0.76 9.98
C LEU A 89 0.41 -0.32 9.68
N CYS A 90 0.41 -0.85 8.47
CA CYS A 90 -0.51 -1.88 8.02
C CYS A 90 0.23 -3.12 7.53
N ASN A 91 -0.40 -4.28 7.66
CA ASN A 91 -0.02 -5.45 6.88
C ASN A 91 -0.67 -5.40 5.48
N LEU A 92 -0.24 -6.29 4.58
CA LEU A 92 -0.82 -6.35 3.23
C LEU A 92 -2.23 -6.98 3.19
N LYS A 93 -2.80 -7.41 4.32
CA LYS A 93 -4.21 -7.76 4.48
C LYS A 93 -5.09 -6.54 4.78
N LEU A 94 -4.48 -5.33 4.79
CA LEU A 94 -5.11 -4.04 5.11
C LEU A 94 -5.56 -3.92 6.57
N GLU A 95 -4.95 -4.69 7.48
CA GLU A 95 -5.18 -4.57 8.92
C GLU A 95 -4.21 -3.54 9.49
N ILE A 96 -4.74 -2.56 10.22
CA ILE A 96 -3.95 -1.53 10.91
C ILE A 96 -3.34 -2.17 12.16
N LEU A 97 -2.02 -2.16 12.24
CA LEU A 97 -1.25 -2.71 13.36
C LEU A 97 -0.86 -1.61 14.37
N ARG A 98 -0.68 -0.39 13.88
CA ARG A 98 -0.35 0.80 14.66
C ARG A 98 -0.90 2.04 13.96
N SER A 99 -1.32 3.02 14.72
CA SER A 99 -1.68 4.34 14.21
C SER A 99 -1.24 5.43 15.18
N GLU A 100 -0.88 6.58 14.64
CA GLU A 100 -0.54 7.79 15.41
C GLU A 100 -1.05 9.00 14.64
N LYS A 101 -1.61 9.98 15.37
CA LYS A 101 -2.17 11.20 14.79
C LYS A 101 -1.69 12.43 15.55
N ILE A 102 -1.19 13.41 14.83
CA ILE A 102 -0.84 14.73 15.35
C ILE A 102 -1.85 15.73 14.79
N SER A 103 -2.66 16.30 15.67
CA SER A 103 -3.71 17.26 15.31
C SER A 103 -3.24 18.67 15.61
N ARG A 104 -2.70 19.33 14.59
CA ARG A 104 -2.32 20.74 14.56
C ARG A 104 -2.17 21.21 13.12
N GLY A 105 -2.26 22.53 12.91
CA GLY A 105 -1.87 23.13 11.63
C GLY A 105 -0.34 23.24 11.49
N TRP A 106 0.11 23.54 10.30
CA TRP A 106 1.53 23.66 9.94
C TRP A 106 1.89 25.15 9.84
N LYS A 107 2.96 25.55 10.49
CA LYS A 107 3.50 26.90 10.39
C LYS A 107 4.21 27.12 9.06
N ASP A 108 5.01 26.14 8.66
CA ASP A 108 5.82 26.12 7.46
C ASP A 108 6.11 24.70 7.00
N GLN A 109 6.85 24.57 5.90
CA GLN A 109 7.22 23.27 5.32
C GLN A 109 8.14 22.47 6.26
N GLU A 110 9.02 23.12 6.99
CA GLU A 110 9.98 22.45 7.88
C GLU A 110 9.24 21.71 9.00
N GLU A 111 8.31 22.38 9.67
CA GLU A 111 7.48 21.79 10.72
C GLU A 111 6.61 20.64 10.20
N LEU A 112 6.05 20.78 8.99
CA LEU A 112 5.31 19.71 8.32
C LEU A 112 6.21 18.49 8.13
N MET A 113 7.41 18.67 7.56
CA MET A 113 8.30 17.55 7.26
C MET A 113 8.87 16.89 8.51
N GLU A 114 9.23 17.67 9.54
CA GLU A 114 9.62 17.12 10.84
C GLU A 114 8.53 16.21 11.42
N THR A 115 7.27 16.65 11.31
CA THR A 115 6.13 15.83 11.77
C THR A 115 5.97 14.56 10.94
N VAL A 116 6.09 14.65 9.63
CA VAL A 116 6.01 13.48 8.73
C VAL A 116 7.11 12.47 9.04
N TYR A 117 8.35 12.93 9.21
CA TYR A 117 9.48 12.07 9.57
C TYR A 117 9.28 11.42 10.94
N SER A 118 8.91 12.21 11.96
CA SER A 118 8.63 11.68 13.29
C SER A 118 7.56 10.59 13.30
N LEU A 119 6.47 10.78 12.54
CA LEU A 119 5.41 9.79 12.41
C LEU A 119 5.89 8.54 11.65
N ALA A 120 6.67 8.70 10.58
CA ALA A 120 7.25 7.57 9.84
C ALA A 120 8.17 6.74 10.74
N ASP A 121 9.06 7.39 11.49
CA ASP A 121 9.97 6.74 12.43
C ASP A 121 9.21 5.98 13.52
N GLN A 122 8.14 6.56 14.06
CA GLN A 122 7.29 5.88 15.05
C GLN A 122 6.63 4.63 14.47
N MET A 123 6.22 4.66 13.22
CA MET A 123 5.65 3.48 12.55
C MET A 123 6.71 2.38 12.35
N MET A 124 7.97 2.74 12.17
CA MET A 124 9.08 1.79 11.99
C MET A 124 9.61 1.20 13.30
N LEU A 125 9.29 1.76 14.46
CA LEU A 125 9.76 1.24 15.74
C LEU A 125 9.41 -0.24 15.93
N GLY A 126 10.44 -1.06 16.18
CA GLY A 126 10.29 -2.49 16.46
C GLY A 126 9.92 -3.36 15.25
N THR A 127 10.09 -2.83 14.03
CA THR A 127 9.96 -3.62 12.80
C THR A 127 11.04 -3.26 11.78
N ASP A 128 11.60 -4.28 11.16
CA ASP A 128 12.51 -4.20 10.01
C ASP A 128 11.81 -4.58 8.69
N ARG A 129 10.49 -4.83 8.76
CA ARG A 129 9.69 -5.38 7.67
C ARG A 129 8.96 -4.32 6.84
N ALA A 130 9.19 -3.03 7.06
CA ALA A 130 8.56 -1.97 6.27
C ALA A 130 9.04 -2.02 4.81
N GLY A 131 8.13 -2.28 3.90
CA GLY A 131 8.39 -2.43 2.47
C GLY A 131 8.15 -1.17 1.64
N GLY A 132 7.63 -0.11 2.26
CA GLY A 132 7.39 1.16 1.59
C GLY A 132 6.41 2.07 2.32
N ILE A 133 6.39 3.33 1.87
CA ILE A 133 5.51 4.39 2.39
C ILE A 133 4.57 4.83 1.28
N GLY A 134 3.28 4.89 1.58
CA GLY A 134 2.27 5.52 0.74
C GLY A 134 1.76 6.79 1.38
N VAL A 135 1.68 7.89 0.62
CA VAL A 135 1.21 9.17 1.15
C VAL A 135 -0.06 9.59 0.42
N ALA A 136 -1.05 10.00 1.19
CA ALA A 136 -2.21 10.74 0.74
C ALA A 136 -2.15 12.16 1.31
N CYS A 137 -2.38 13.17 0.49
CA CYS A 137 -2.37 14.56 0.94
C CYS A 137 -3.44 15.38 0.22
N ILE A 138 -3.69 16.58 0.76
CA ILE A 138 -4.54 17.54 0.09
C ILE A 138 -3.87 18.02 -1.21
N GLY A 139 -4.68 18.20 -2.25
CA GLY A 139 -4.23 18.72 -3.54
C GLY A 139 -4.40 20.23 -3.69
N PRO A 140 -3.87 20.77 -4.80
CA PRO A 140 -3.34 20.04 -5.95
C PRO A 140 -1.99 19.37 -5.69
N LEU A 141 -1.74 18.25 -6.39
CA LEU A 141 -0.50 17.50 -6.29
C LEU A 141 -0.13 16.86 -7.63
N ASP A 142 1.17 16.77 -7.92
CA ASP A 142 1.69 15.93 -8.99
C ASP A 142 1.99 14.53 -8.43
N SER A 143 1.14 13.57 -8.78
CA SER A 143 1.29 12.18 -8.31
C SER A 143 2.37 11.38 -9.07
N ILE A 144 2.91 11.91 -10.18
CA ILE A 144 3.99 11.29 -10.95
C ILE A 144 5.32 11.65 -10.32
N GLU A 145 5.54 12.95 -10.09
CA GLU A 145 6.75 13.48 -9.48
C GLU A 145 6.70 13.42 -7.93
N GLY A 146 5.53 13.16 -7.35
CA GLY A 146 5.33 13.10 -5.90
C GLY A 146 5.49 14.46 -5.21
N VAL A 147 4.97 15.51 -5.82
CA VAL A 147 5.08 16.89 -5.35
C VAL A 147 3.73 17.40 -4.87
N ILE A 148 3.67 17.97 -3.66
CA ILE A 148 2.54 18.80 -3.25
C ILE A 148 2.73 20.17 -3.88
N GLU A 149 1.84 20.56 -4.81
CA GLU A 149 1.98 21.82 -5.56
C GLU A 149 1.63 23.04 -4.69
N SER A 150 0.38 23.47 -4.71
CA SER A 150 -0.05 24.68 -3.99
C SER A 150 -1.45 24.49 -3.39
N PRO A 151 -1.61 23.70 -2.34
CA PRO A 151 -2.91 23.50 -1.70
C PRO A 151 -3.46 24.83 -1.12
N PRO A 152 -4.73 25.13 -1.34
CA PRO A 152 -5.31 26.34 -0.76
C PRO A 152 -5.40 26.24 0.75
N TYR A 153 -5.18 27.37 1.43
CA TYR A 153 -5.20 27.46 2.92
C TYR A 153 -4.21 26.50 3.60
N PHE A 154 -3.02 26.37 3.04
CA PHE A 154 -1.96 25.50 3.57
C PHE A 154 -0.74 26.32 4.03
N ASN A 155 -1.00 27.53 4.56
CA ASN A 155 -0.01 28.44 5.14
C ASN A 155 1.20 28.76 4.24
N GLY A 156 0.97 28.85 2.94
CA GLY A 156 2.04 29.11 1.96
C GLY A 156 2.95 27.92 1.68
N ILE A 157 2.68 26.76 2.23
CA ILE A 157 3.40 25.52 1.90
C ILE A 157 3.05 25.12 0.48
N HIS A 158 4.06 25.06 -0.39
CA HIS A 158 3.92 24.72 -1.81
C HIS A 158 5.20 24.08 -2.34
N ASP A 159 5.12 23.44 -3.50
CA ASP A 159 6.25 22.83 -4.22
C ASP A 159 7.07 21.86 -3.37
N VAL A 160 6.39 21.08 -2.49
CA VAL A 160 7.05 20.12 -1.60
C VAL A 160 7.33 18.81 -2.34
N PRO A 161 8.60 18.47 -2.63
CA PRO A 161 8.97 17.23 -3.33
C PRO A 161 8.90 16.03 -2.39
N LEU A 162 7.70 15.68 -1.94
CA LEU A 162 7.44 14.75 -0.85
C LEU A 162 8.01 13.36 -1.10
N ALA A 163 7.85 12.84 -2.32
CA ALA A 163 8.40 11.53 -2.67
C ALA A 163 9.92 11.49 -2.50
N LYS A 164 10.62 12.51 -3.00
CA LYS A 164 12.09 12.63 -2.89
C LYS A 164 12.57 12.81 -1.44
N LEU A 165 11.76 13.46 -0.59
CA LEU A 165 12.10 13.68 0.81
C LEU A 165 11.89 12.44 1.68
N LEU A 166 11.10 11.47 1.20
CA LEU A 166 10.80 10.20 1.91
C LEU A 166 11.58 9.00 1.36
N GLU A 167 12.43 9.18 0.35
CA GLU A 167 13.36 8.16 -0.16
C GLU A 167 14.63 8.08 0.70
#